data_6d5a58731fac5603bca158f07b03f789
#
_entry.id   6d5a58731fac5603bca158f07b03f789
#
_cell.length_a   1.000
_cell.length_b   1.000
_cell.length_c   1.000
_cell.angle_alpha   90.00
_cell.angle_beta   90.00
_cell.angle_gamma   90.00
#
_symmetry.space_group_name_H-M   'P 1'
#
loop_
_entity.id
_entity.type
_entity.pdbx_description
1 polymer ?
#
loop_
_entity_poly.entity_id
_entity_poly.type
_entity_poly.pdbx_seq_one_letter_code
_entity_poly.pdbx_strand_id
1 'polypeptide(L)'
;MLAVVGPTATGKTALGVALAEAFEGEVISADSMQIYKGLDVGTAKVAPEETHGIPHHAVDILEPDEPFSVADFVALAGTLEADISARGRLPILVGGTGLYVQSFLYGVRFAAEKTPDGLREQLAAELAEKGPEAMYKELQTADPEAAAAIHPNNRVRVLRALEHFRATGKRLSEQKAQSLPPERPYRSLVLGLDFPGRARLYRRIDLRVDRMLDAGLLDEAKLVYDHRQTYRTAAQAIGYKEFFPYFEGTAPLDACTEKLKQSSRNYAKRQLTWFRHMDGVVWLDASAPDVTARAVQLTREFLAKG
;
A
#
# COMPACT_ATOMS: atom_id res chain seq x y z
N MET A 1 13.00 9.66 11.51
CA MET A 1 12.37 9.09 10.32
C MET A 1 11.35 10.06 9.74
N LEU A 2 11.39 10.39 8.46
CA LEU A 2 10.41 11.22 7.77
C LEU A 2 9.49 10.32 6.92
N ALA A 3 8.18 10.60 6.88
CA ALA A 3 7.25 9.89 6.01
C ALA A 3 6.33 10.86 5.26
N VAL A 4 6.11 10.63 3.96
CA VAL A 4 5.17 11.36 3.10
C VAL A 4 4.08 10.40 2.65
N VAL A 5 2.87 10.63 3.13
CA VAL A 5 1.72 9.73 2.94
C VAL A 5 0.52 10.45 2.32
N GLY A 6 -0.48 9.69 1.93
CA GLY A 6 -1.73 10.22 1.37
C GLY A 6 -2.25 9.40 0.21
N PRO A 7 -3.40 9.77 -0.37
CA PRO A 7 -3.99 9.03 -1.47
C PRO A 7 -3.19 9.16 -2.76
N THR A 8 -3.48 8.28 -3.72
CA THR A 8 -2.93 8.40 -5.08
C THR A 8 -3.29 9.76 -5.69
N ALA A 9 -2.48 10.26 -6.61
CA ALA A 9 -2.64 11.52 -7.32
C ALA A 9 -2.54 12.81 -6.47
N THR A 10 -1.98 12.76 -5.25
CA THR A 10 -1.76 13.96 -4.41
C THR A 10 -0.39 14.62 -4.59
N GLY A 11 0.56 14.01 -5.27
CA GLY A 11 1.91 14.57 -5.49
C GLY A 11 2.93 14.13 -4.43
N LYS A 12 2.69 13.01 -3.74
CA LYS A 12 3.63 12.47 -2.73
C LYS A 12 5.06 12.30 -3.23
N THR A 13 5.23 11.76 -4.43
CA THR A 13 6.55 11.52 -5.03
C THR A 13 7.31 12.82 -5.21
N ALA A 14 6.70 13.82 -5.83
CA ALA A 14 7.33 15.13 -6.01
C ALA A 14 7.71 15.79 -4.66
N LEU A 15 6.84 15.68 -3.64
CA LEU A 15 7.16 16.19 -2.30
C LEU A 15 8.30 15.38 -1.65
N GLY A 16 8.31 14.07 -1.82
CA GLY A 16 9.39 13.20 -1.33
C GLY A 16 10.75 13.56 -1.94
N VAL A 17 10.79 13.76 -3.24
CA VAL A 17 12.01 14.23 -3.97
C VAL A 17 12.45 15.59 -3.47
N ALA A 18 11.55 16.57 -3.37
CA ALA A 18 11.91 17.92 -2.88
C ALA A 18 12.44 17.91 -1.45
N LEU A 19 11.92 17.05 -0.59
CA LEU A 19 12.44 16.87 0.79
C LEU A 19 13.79 16.15 0.78
N ALA A 20 13.99 15.16 -0.11
CA ALA A 20 15.28 14.50 -0.25
C ALA A 20 16.36 15.46 -0.75
N GLU A 21 16.06 16.35 -1.69
CA GLU A 21 16.97 17.42 -2.13
C GLU A 21 17.32 18.38 -0.98
N ALA A 22 16.29 18.82 -0.22
CA ALA A 22 16.48 19.81 0.84
C ALA A 22 17.26 19.31 2.06
N PHE A 23 17.26 17.99 2.30
CA PHE A 23 17.83 17.38 3.50
C PHE A 23 18.83 16.24 3.21
N GLU A 24 19.37 16.17 2.00
CA GLU A 24 20.30 15.13 1.58
C GLU A 24 19.79 13.72 1.86
N GLY A 25 18.50 13.49 1.56
CA GLY A 25 17.79 12.25 1.86
C GLY A 25 17.75 11.27 0.69
N GLU A 26 17.22 10.08 0.98
CA GLU A 26 16.90 9.05 0.00
C GLU A 26 15.50 8.52 0.25
N VAL A 27 14.80 8.11 -0.82
CA VAL A 27 13.41 7.69 -0.76
C VAL A 27 13.32 6.17 -0.60
N ILE A 28 12.48 5.71 0.34
CA ILE A 28 12.02 4.32 0.44
C ILE A 28 10.56 4.29 0.01
N SER A 29 10.25 3.61 -1.10
CA SER A 29 8.88 3.50 -1.59
C SER A 29 8.05 2.57 -0.69
N ALA A 30 6.94 3.06 -0.16
CA ALA A 30 5.93 2.28 0.55
C ALA A 30 4.68 2.05 -0.31
N ASP A 31 4.91 1.53 -1.51
CA ASP A 31 3.87 1.09 -2.43
C ASP A 31 4.03 -0.40 -2.72
N SER A 32 2.96 -1.17 -2.52
CA SER A 32 2.99 -2.64 -2.62
C SER A 32 3.09 -3.17 -4.06
N MET A 33 2.97 -2.28 -5.05
CA MET A 33 3.03 -2.67 -6.46
C MET A 33 4.27 -2.16 -7.19
N GLN A 34 4.85 -1.04 -6.76
CA GLN A 34 6.07 -0.48 -7.37
C GLN A 34 7.32 -1.34 -7.16
N ILE A 35 7.26 -2.32 -6.28
CA ILE A 35 8.34 -3.27 -6.01
C ILE A 35 8.60 -4.22 -7.18
N TYR A 36 7.60 -4.45 -8.04
CA TYR A 36 7.66 -5.40 -9.15
C TYR A 36 8.24 -4.76 -10.41
N LYS A 37 9.20 -5.43 -11.04
CA LYS A 37 9.80 -5.03 -12.32
C LYS A 37 8.78 -5.09 -13.46
N GLY A 38 8.90 -4.15 -14.40
CA GLY A 38 8.07 -4.12 -15.61
C GLY A 38 6.59 -3.81 -15.38
N LEU A 39 6.21 -3.41 -14.17
CA LEU A 39 4.88 -2.89 -13.85
C LEU A 39 4.98 -1.40 -13.52
N ASP A 40 5.12 -0.57 -14.55
CA ASP A 40 5.54 0.83 -14.41
C ASP A 40 4.40 1.80 -14.56
N VAL A 41 3.60 1.64 -15.62
CA VAL A 41 2.50 2.55 -15.95
C VAL A 41 1.36 2.41 -14.96
N GLY A 42 0.86 1.18 -14.76
CA GLY A 42 -0.27 0.90 -13.86
C GLY A 42 0.01 1.20 -12.39
N THR A 43 1.26 1.09 -11.97
CA THR A 43 1.71 1.44 -10.62
C THR A 43 2.13 2.90 -10.49
N ALA A 44 2.27 3.60 -11.63
CA ALA A 44 2.78 4.95 -11.76
C ALA A 44 4.08 5.15 -10.99
N LYS A 45 5.06 4.31 -11.30
CA LYS A 45 6.43 4.49 -10.85
C LYS A 45 6.94 5.87 -11.23
N VAL A 46 7.84 6.38 -10.41
CA VAL A 46 8.55 7.63 -10.71
C VAL A 46 9.44 7.41 -11.93
N ALA A 47 9.35 8.27 -12.92
CA ALA A 47 10.26 8.24 -14.05
C ALA A 47 11.66 8.70 -13.63
N PRO A 48 12.74 8.20 -14.25
CA PRO A 48 14.10 8.60 -13.90
C PRO A 48 14.30 10.11 -13.86
N GLU A 49 13.68 10.84 -14.77
CA GLU A 49 13.75 12.31 -14.86
C GLU A 49 13.08 13.01 -13.67
N GLU A 50 12.04 12.39 -13.10
CA GLU A 50 11.30 12.91 -11.95
C GLU A 50 12.01 12.64 -10.63
N THR A 51 13.01 11.76 -10.60
CA THR A 51 13.79 11.47 -9.38
C THR A 51 14.78 12.55 -9.04
N HIS A 52 15.18 13.39 -10.00
CA HIS A 52 16.25 14.40 -9.90
C HIS A 52 17.57 13.79 -9.38
N GLY A 53 17.83 12.51 -9.68
CA GLY A 53 19.01 11.79 -9.22
C GLY A 53 18.95 11.31 -7.75
N ILE A 54 17.82 11.51 -7.06
CA ILE A 54 17.60 10.97 -5.70
C ILE A 54 17.41 9.46 -5.78
N PRO A 55 18.15 8.68 -4.99
CA PRO A 55 17.97 7.23 -4.92
C PRO A 55 16.55 6.89 -4.40
N HIS A 56 15.88 5.99 -5.14
CA HIS A 56 14.59 5.43 -4.76
C HIS A 56 14.76 3.93 -4.50
N HIS A 57 14.53 3.52 -3.27
CA HIS A 57 14.65 2.14 -2.82
C HIS A 57 13.28 1.45 -2.75
N ALA A 58 13.27 0.13 -2.73
CA ALA A 58 12.08 -0.72 -2.76
C ALA A 58 11.22 -0.51 -4.02
N VAL A 59 11.87 -0.26 -5.15
CA VAL A 59 11.29 -0.13 -6.49
C VAL A 59 12.04 -1.09 -7.39
N ASP A 60 11.35 -1.83 -8.28
CA ASP A 60 11.94 -2.74 -9.29
C ASP A 60 12.90 -3.80 -8.73
N ILE A 61 12.60 -4.38 -7.59
CA ILE A 61 13.50 -5.36 -6.96
C ILE A 61 13.03 -6.81 -7.08
N LEU A 62 11.78 -7.06 -7.44
CA LEU A 62 11.19 -8.40 -7.56
C LEU A 62 10.58 -8.64 -8.93
N GLU A 63 10.56 -9.90 -9.37
CA GLU A 63 9.77 -10.30 -10.53
C GLU A 63 8.27 -10.38 -10.14
N PRO A 64 7.33 -10.15 -11.08
CA PRO A 64 5.89 -10.07 -10.77
C PRO A 64 5.25 -11.37 -10.25
N ASP A 65 5.91 -12.52 -10.39
CA ASP A 65 5.49 -13.82 -9.86
C ASP A 65 6.00 -14.11 -8.45
N GLU A 66 6.92 -13.30 -7.94
CA GLU A 66 7.46 -13.46 -6.59
C GLU A 66 6.47 -12.91 -5.54
N PRO A 67 6.23 -13.64 -4.44
CA PRO A 67 5.39 -13.15 -3.36
C PRO A 67 6.12 -12.09 -2.54
N PHE A 68 5.38 -11.05 -2.11
CA PHE A 68 5.91 -10.04 -1.20
C PHE A 68 4.84 -9.63 -0.18
N SER A 69 5.15 -9.77 1.08
CA SER A 69 4.25 -9.48 2.17
C SER A 69 4.60 -8.18 2.91
N VAL A 70 3.71 -7.75 3.81
CA VAL A 70 4.00 -6.63 4.72
C VAL A 70 5.17 -6.94 5.66
N ALA A 71 5.38 -8.21 6.04
CA ALA A 71 6.52 -8.62 6.86
C ALA A 71 7.84 -8.45 6.11
N ASP A 72 7.87 -8.84 4.83
CA ASP A 72 9.04 -8.67 3.95
C ASP A 72 9.34 -7.18 3.77
N PHE A 73 8.29 -6.36 3.57
CA PHE A 73 8.45 -4.91 3.48
C PHE A 73 9.06 -4.31 4.74
N VAL A 74 8.57 -4.67 5.92
CA VAL A 74 9.08 -4.13 7.19
C VAL A 74 10.55 -4.51 7.40
N ALA A 75 10.93 -5.75 7.07
CA ALA A 75 12.33 -6.20 7.15
C ALA A 75 13.21 -5.43 6.15
N LEU A 76 12.79 -5.31 4.89
CA LEU A 76 13.50 -4.57 3.85
C LEU A 76 13.65 -3.08 4.22
N ALA A 77 12.54 -2.43 4.61
CA ALA A 77 12.55 -1.02 4.98
C ALA A 77 13.44 -0.74 6.20
N GLY A 78 13.51 -1.67 7.16
CA GLY A 78 14.43 -1.58 8.30
C GLY A 78 15.90 -1.66 7.89
N THR A 79 16.23 -2.57 6.98
CA THR A 79 17.60 -2.68 6.42
C THR A 79 17.98 -1.40 5.64
N LEU A 80 17.09 -0.90 4.80
CA LEU A 80 17.32 0.31 4.01
C LEU A 80 17.45 1.55 4.91
N GLU A 81 16.60 1.69 5.91
CA GLU A 81 16.66 2.79 6.88
C GLU A 81 18.01 2.81 7.60
N ALA A 82 18.46 1.66 8.10
CA ALA A 82 19.74 1.54 8.79
C ALA A 82 20.94 1.88 7.86
N ASP A 83 20.92 1.40 6.62
CA ASP A 83 21.97 1.70 5.64
C ASP A 83 22.02 3.19 5.27
N ILE A 84 20.86 3.79 4.95
CA ILE A 84 20.76 5.21 4.59
C ILE A 84 21.24 6.08 5.75
N SER A 85 20.78 5.78 6.97
CA SER A 85 21.18 6.50 8.20
C SER A 85 22.67 6.35 8.49
N ALA A 86 23.25 5.14 8.30
CA ALA A 86 24.68 4.90 8.50
C ALA A 86 25.57 5.73 7.51
N ARG A 87 25.03 6.04 6.34
CA ARG A 87 25.69 6.94 5.36
C ARG A 87 25.47 8.43 5.67
N GLY A 88 24.82 8.76 6.79
CA GLY A 88 24.51 10.14 7.17
C GLY A 88 23.41 10.80 6.35
N ARG A 89 22.61 10.00 5.62
CA ARG A 89 21.51 10.47 4.79
C ARG A 89 20.18 10.37 5.55
N LEU A 90 19.20 11.19 5.16
CA LEU A 90 17.86 11.14 5.76
C LEU A 90 16.99 10.09 5.03
N PRO A 91 16.55 9.00 5.70
CA PRO A 91 15.60 8.08 5.10
C PRO A 91 14.19 8.71 5.08
N ILE A 92 13.57 8.73 3.88
CA ILE A 92 12.25 9.31 3.64
C ILE A 92 11.33 8.23 3.10
N LEU A 93 10.36 7.81 3.90
CA LEU A 93 9.34 6.85 3.51
C LEU A 93 8.25 7.52 2.70
N VAL A 94 8.04 7.14 1.43
CA VAL A 94 7.05 7.76 0.55
C VAL A 94 6.07 6.71 0.03
N GLY A 95 4.78 6.84 0.32
CA GLY A 95 3.84 5.87 -0.26
C GLY A 95 2.39 6.00 0.15
N GLY A 96 1.57 5.15 -0.46
CA GLY A 96 0.13 5.09 -0.26
C GLY A 96 -0.37 3.80 0.38
N THR A 97 0.50 2.80 0.59
CA THR A 97 0.12 1.54 1.23
C THR A 97 0.15 1.70 2.75
N GLY A 98 -1.00 2.12 3.31
CA GLY A 98 -1.10 2.47 4.73
C GLY A 98 -0.67 1.36 5.68
N LEU A 99 -0.91 0.09 5.33
CA LEU A 99 -0.45 -1.06 6.11
C LEU A 99 1.08 -1.10 6.19
N TYR A 100 1.79 -0.84 5.10
CA TYR A 100 3.25 -0.83 5.05
C TYR A 100 3.81 0.30 5.93
N VAL A 101 3.33 1.52 5.70
CA VAL A 101 3.75 2.71 6.46
C VAL A 101 3.53 2.51 7.96
N GLN A 102 2.32 2.12 8.35
CA GLN A 102 1.98 1.95 9.76
C GLN A 102 2.77 0.81 10.40
N SER A 103 2.87 -0.34 9.74
CA SER A 103 3.59 -1.50 10.28
C SER A 103 5.06 -1.17 10.50
N PHE A 104 5.69 -0.48 9.57
CA PHE A 104 7.08 -0.09 9.72
C PHE A 104 7.28 0.96 10.82
N LEU A 105 6.56 2.08 10.77
CA LEU A 105 6.74 3.17 11.73
C LEU A 105 6.36 2.78 13.17
N TYR A 106 5.42 1.85 13.32
CA TYR A 106 4.98 1.38 14.66
C TYR A 106 5.79 0.18 15.14
N GLY A 107 6.69 -0.36 14.32
CA GLY A 107 7.51 -1.50 14.66
C GLY A 107 6.73 -2.80 14.84
N VAL A 108 5.69 -3.00 14.00
CA VAL A 108 4.86 -4.22 14.07
C VAL A 108 5.74 -5.45 13.86
N ARG A 109 5.70 -6.37 14.80
CA ARG A 109 6.40 -7.64 14.73
C ARG A 109 5.51 -8.69 14.13
N PHE A 110 5.96 -9.29 13.03
CA PHE A 110 5.26 -10.39 12.37
C PHE A 110 5.85 -11.72 12.86
N ALA A 111 4.98 -12.62 13.32
CA ALA A 111 5.42 -13.97 13.68
C ALA A 111 5.81 -14.73 12.41
N ALA A 112 6.92 -15.45 12.47
CA ALA A 112 7.40 -16.30 11.37
C ALA A 112 6.62 -17.64 11.29
N GLU A 113 5.30 -17.59 11.44
CA GLU A 113 4.44 -18.77 11.44
C GLU A 113 4.16 -19.18 10.00
N LYS A 114 4.53 -20.42 9.66
CA LYS A 114 4.21 -21.00 8.35
C LYS A 114 2.76 -21.47 8.34
N THR A 115 1.99 -20.98 7.40
CA THR A 115 0.67 -21.56 7.11
C THR A 115 0.89 -22.95 6.50
N PRO A 116 0.22 -24.00 6.98
CA PRO A 116 0.28 -25.33 6.37
C PRO A 116 -0.12 -25.28 4.89
N ASP A 117 0.59 -26.05 4.06
CA ASP A 117 0.27 -26.15 2.63
C ASP A 117 -1.18 -26.63 2.43
N GLY A 118 -1.87 -26.03 1.47
CA GLY A 118 -3.25 -26.37 1.14
C GLY A 118 -4.33 -25.80 2.09
N LEU A 119 -3.98 -25.18 3.20
CA LEU A 119 -4.99 -24.65 4.15
C LEU A 119 -5.82 -23.52 3.54
N ARG A 120 -5.23 -22.68 2.70
CA ARG A 120 -5.96 -21.59 2.02
C ARG A 120 -6.95 -22.13 1.00
N GLU A 121 -6.54 -23.10 0.24
CA GLU A 121 -7.37 -23.81 -0.74
C GLU A 121 -8.52 -24.54 -0.04
N GLN A 122 -8.25 -25.19 1.08
CA GLN A 122 -9.28 -25.83 1.90
C GLN A 122 -10.30 -24.79 2.42
N LEU A 123 -9.85 -23.68 2.99
CA LEU A 123 -10.73 -22.62 3.48
C LEU A 123 -11.55 -21.96 2.36
N ALA A 124 -10.98 -21.83 1.16
CA ALA A 124 -11.68 -21.31 -0.01
C ALA A 124 -12.77 -22.31 -0.48
N ALA A 125 -12.49 -23.60 -0.48
CA ALA A 125 -13.46 -24.64 -0.79
C ALA A 125 -14.60 -24.68 0.25
N GLU A 126 -14.27 -24.62 1.53
CA GLU A 126 -15.26 -24.54 2.60
C GLU A 126 -16.16 -23.30 2.50
N LEU A 127 -15.60 -22.14 2.12
CA LEU A 127 -16.39 -20.94 1.87
C LEU A 127 -17.36 -21.14 0.69
N ALA A 128 -16.94 -21.83 -0.36
CA ALA A 128 -17.79 -22.13 -1.52
C ALA A 128 -18.93 -23.11 -1.17
N GLU A 129 -18.65 -24.09 -0.31
CA GLU A 129 -19.60 -25.12 0.12
C GLU A 129 -20.57 -24.61 1.20
N LYS A 130 -20.04 -24.06 2.29
CA LYS A 130 -20.80 -23.70 3.51
C LYS A 130 -21.38 -22.29 3.45
N GLY A 131 -20.84 -21.43 2.59
CA GLY A 131 -21.21 -20.03 2.48
C GLY A 131 -20.57 -19.10 3.52
N PRO A 132 -20.63 -17.78 3.28
CA PRO A 132 -19.94 -16.77 4.11
C PRO A 132 -20.48 -16.69 5.54
N GLU A 133 -21.77 -16.94 5.76
CA GLU A 133 -22.38 -16.87 7.10
C GLU A 133 -21.87 -17.97 8.03
N ALA A 134 -21.71 -19.19 7.50
CA ALA A 134 -21.18 -20.31 8.28
C ALA A 134 -19.71 -20.06 8.67
N MET A 135 -18.88 -19.56 7.74
CA MET A 135 -17.49 -19.21 8.01
C MET A 135 -17.38 -18.08 9.04
N TYR A 136 -18.28 -17.11 8.99
CA TYR A 136 -18.29 -16.03 9.99
C TYR A 136 -18.72 -16.52 11.39
N LYS A 137 -19.70 -17.45 11.49
CA LYS A 137 -20.06 -18.09 12.75
C LYS A 137 -18.91 -18.90 13.35
N GLU A 138 -18.13 -19.59 12.50
CA GLU A 138 -16.93 -20.27 12.95
C GLU A 138 -15.92 -19.29 13.53
N LEU A 139 -15.69 -18.15 12.87
CA LEU A 139 -14.83 -17.10 13.39
C LEU A 139 -15.35 -16.53 14.72
N GLN A 140 -16.67 -16.32 14.86
CA GLN A 140 -17.26 -15.87 16.14
C GLN A 140 -16.96 -16.83 17.30
N THR A 141 -16.87 -18.13 17.01
CA THR A 141 -16.53 -19.15 18.02
C THR A 141 -15.03 -19.19 18.29
N ALA A 142 -14.21 -19.14 17.22
CA ALA A 142 -12.76 -19.27 17.33
C ALA A 142 -12.08 -18.01 17.90
N ASP A 143 -12.50 -16.82 17.42
CA ASP A 143 -11.96 -15.52 17.81
C ASP A 143 -13.07 -14.45 17.84
N PRO A 144 -13.84 -14.38 18.96
CA PRO A 144 -14.95 -13.43 19.08
C PRO A 144 -14.53 -11.97 18.93
N GLU A 145 -13.33 -11.61 19.37
CA GLU A 145 -12.81 -10.25 19.30
C GLU A 145 -12.47 -9.87 17.85
N ALA A 146 -11.81 -10.76 17.11
CA ALA A 146 -11.59 -10.54 15.69
C ALA A 146 -12.91 -10.49 14.91
N ALA A 147 -13.88 -11.34 15.23
CA ALA A 147 -15.20 -11.32 14.61
C ALA A 147 -15.92 -9.98 14.84
N ALA A 148 -15.86 -9.42 16.03
CA ALA A 148 -16.45 -8.11 16.33
C ALA A 148 -15.80 -6.97 15.52
N ALA A 149 -14.51 -7.09 15.18
CA ALA A 149 -13.76 -6.09 14.42
C ALA A 149 -13.84 -6.29 12.88
N ILE A 150 -14.32 -7.45 12.42
CA ILE A 150 -14.37 -7.81 10.99
C ILE A 150 -15.84 -7.84 10.53
N HIS A 151 -16.16 -7.04 9.50
CA HIS A 151 -17.51 -7.07 8.92
C HIS A 151 -17.77 -8.46 8.27
N PRO A 152 -18.97 -9.10 8.48
CA PRO A 152 -19.28 -10.45 7.96
C PRO A 152 -19.05 -10.60 6.45
N ASN A 153 -19.33 -9.57 5.66
CA ASN A 153 -19.13 -9.58 4.22
C ASN A 153 -17.65 -9.45 3.79
N ASN A 154 -16.73 -9.22 4.73
CA ASN A 154 -15.30 -9.16 4.42
C ASN A 154 -14.69 -10.57 4.44
N ARG A 155 -15.07 -11.36 3.44
CA ARG A 155 -14.66 -12.78 3.30
C ARG A 155 -13.15 -12.98 3.42
N VAL A 156 -12.37 -12.09 2.81
CA VAL A 156 -10.90 -12.18 2.84
C VAL A 156 -10.37 -12.08 4.27
N ARG A 157 -10.86 -11.13 5.07
CA ARG A 157 -10.44 -10.99 6.46
C ARG A 157 -10.97 -12.10 7.36
N VAL A 158 -12.18 -12.59 7.11
CA VAL A 158 -12.73 -13.75 7.82
C VAL A 158 -11.87 -14.99 7.59
N LEU A 159 -11.58 -15.31 6.31
CA LEU A 159 -10.72 -16.45 5.98
C LEU A 159 -9.31 -16.28 6.54
N ARG A 160 -8.74 -15.09 6.51
CA ARG A 160 -7.40 -14.85 7.07
C ARG A 160 -7.35 -15.07 8.59
N ALA A 161 -8.39 -14.69 9.32
CA ALA A 161 -8.47 -14.92 10.76
C ALA A 161 -8.63 -16.41 11.08
N LEU A 162 -9.46 -17.14 10.31
CA LEU A 162 -9.60 -18.59 10.42
C LEU A 162 -8.32 -19.33 10.02
N GLU A 163 -7.65 -18.91 8.94
CA GLU A 163 -6.36 -19.44 8.50
C GLU A 163 -5.34 -19.35 9.65
N HIS A 164 -5.22 -18.18 10.27
CA HIS A 164 -4.31 -17.99 11.39
C HIS A 164 -4.66 -18.91 12.56
N PHE A 165 -5.93 -18.95 12.96
CA PHE A 165 -6.38 -19.79 14.06
C PHE A 165 -6.14 -21.29 13.80
N ARG A 166 -6.47 -21.78 12.61
CA ARG A 166 -6.28 -23.19 12.25
C ARG A 166 -4.80 -23.56 12.09
N ALA A 167 -3.96 -22.63 11.63
CA ALA A 167 -2.53 -22.86 11.48
C ALA A 167 -1.78 -22.89 12.81
N THR A 168 -2.21 -22.08 13.80
CA THR A 168 -1.41 -21.81 15.00
C THR A 168 -2.09 -22.20 16.31
N GLY A 169 -3.42 -22.40 16.29
CA GLY A 169 -4.23 -22.57 17.50
C GLY A 169 -4.42 -21.27 18.30
N LYS A 170 -3.85 -20.14 17.85
CA LYS A 170 -3.91 -18.84 18.55
C LYS A 170 -4.91 -17.91 17.88
N ARG A 171 -5.50 -17.01 18.65
CA ARG A 171 -6.41 -15.98 18.13
C ARG A 171 -5.63 -14.88 17.42
N LEU A 172 -6.15 -14.42 16.28
CA LEU A 172 -5.56 -13.30 15.55
C LEU A 172 -5.62 -12.00 16.36
N SER A 173 -6.67 -11.82 17.18
CA SER A 173 -6.80 -10.68 18.09
C SER A 173 -5.66 -10.65 19.12
N GLU A 174 -5.31 -11.79 19.73
CA GLU A 174 -4.20 -11.91 20.68
C GLU A 174 -2.84 -11.62 19.99
N GLN A 175 -2.61 -12.19 18.82
CA GLN A 175 -1.39 -11.93 18.06
C GLN A 175 -1.25 -10.45 17.75
N LYS A 176 -2.33 -9.78 17.32
CA LYS A 176 -2.33 -8.35 17.01
C LYS A 176 -1.98 -7.51 18.23
N ALA A 177 -2.53 -7.84 19.40
CA ALA A 177 -2.20 -7.14 20.63
C ALA A 177 -0.72 -7.28 21.02
N GLN A 178 -0.12 -8.44 20.78
CA GLN A 178 1.30 -8.73 21.07
C GLN A 178 2.27 -8.24 19.99
N SER A 179 1.76 -7.89 18.80
CA SER A 179 2.60 -7.51 17.65
C SER A 179 3.22 -6.12 17.78
N LEU A 180 2.65 -5.24 18.60
CA LEU A 180 3.16 -3.88 18.80
C LEU A 180 4.19 -3.87 19.94
N PRO A 181 5.36 -3.24 19.73
CA PRO A 181 6.30 -3.01 20.83
C PRO A 181 5.72 -1.98 21.80
N PRO A 182 6.17 -1.97 23.08
CA PRO A 182 5.71 -1.01 24.09
C PRO A 182 6.02 0.43 23.70
N GLU A 183 7.11 0.63 22.97
CA GLU A 183 7.51 1.95 22.43
C GLU A 183 7.72 1.86 20.93
N ARG A 184 7.38 2.93 20.22
CA ARG A 184 7.63 3.02 18.76
C ARG A 184 9.13 3.08 18.50
N PRO A 185 9.67 2.29 17.54
CA PRO A 185 11.11 2.23 17.29
C PRO A 185 11.66 3.52 16.68
N TYR A 186 10.78 4.31 16.05
CA TYR A 186 11.18 5.52 15.34
C TYR A 186 10.50 6.76 15.92
N ARG A 187 11.30 7.79 16.26
CA ARG A 187 10.78 9.14 16.28
C ARG A 187 10.49 9.56 14.85
N SER A 188 9.23 9.87 14.52
CA SER A 188 8.81 10.09 13.15
C SER A 188 7.99 11.35 12.97
N LEU A 189 8.21 12.06 11.84
CA LEU A 189 7.31 13.09 11.31
C LEU A 189 6.57 12.48 10.12
N VAL A 190 5.25 12.45 10.17
CA VAL A 190 4.40 11.92 9.09
C VAL A 190 3.64 13.08 8.45
N LEU A 191 3.99 13.42 7.22
CA LEU A 191 3.34 14.47 6.42
C LEU A 191 2.27 13.82 5.52
N GLY A 192 1.01 14.14 5.76
CA GLY A 192 -0.12 13.65 4.97
C GLY A 192 -0.53 14.66 3.91
N LEU A 193 -0.60 14.27 2.64
CA LEU A 193 -1.13 15.11 1.56
C LEU A 193 -2.59 14.80 1.29
N ASP A 194 -3.45 15.82 1.30
CA ASP A 194 -4.85 15.72 0.87
C ASP A 194 -5.28 17.02 0.16
N PHE A 195 -6.40 16.97 -0.53
CA PHE A 195 -7.06 18.16 -1.08
C PHE A 195 -8.24 18.55 -0.20
N PRO A 196 -8.52 19.85 -0.03
CA PRO A 196 -9.68 20.33 0.74
C PRO A 196 -11.03 19.81 0.23
N GLY A 197 -11.10 19.39 -1.05
CA GLY A 197 -12.31 18.90 -1.68
C GLY A 197 -12.10 17.64 -2.50
N ARG A 198 -12.96 16.62 -2.29
CA ARG A 198 -12.91 15.34 -3.03
C ARG A 198 -12.99 15.50 -4.56
N ALA A 199 -13.73 16.48 -5.05
CA ALA A 199 -13.90 16.68 -6.47
C ALA A 199 -12.56 16.97 -7.19
N ARG A 200 -11.64 17.71 -6.53
CA ARG A 200 -10.31 17.97 -7.09
C ARG A 200 -9.47 16.69 -7.14
N LEU A 201 -9.46 15.91 -6.06
CA LEU A 201 -8.78 14.62 -6.02
C LEU A 201 -9.29 13.68 -7.12
N TYR A 202 -10.61 13.56 -7.26
CA TYR A 202 -11.22 12.66 -8.24
C TYR A 202 -10.89 13.06 -9.67
N ARG A 203 -10.95 14.34 -10.00
CA ARG A 203 -10.51 14.83 -11.34
C ARG A 203 -9.04 14.50 -11.62
N ARG A 204 -8.16 14.63 -10.63
CA ARG A 204 -6.74 14.27 -10.79
C ARG A 204 -6.54 12.77 -10.98
N ILE A 205 -7.33 11.95 -10.29
CA ILE A 205 -7.32 10.49 -10.45
C ILE A 205 -7.78 10.13 -11.87
N ASP A 206 -8.90 10.68 -12.30
CA ASP A 206 -9.46 10.39 -13.62
C ASP A 206 -8.48 10.80 -14.74
N LEU A 207 -7.93 12.00 -14.66
CA LEU A 207 -6.91 12.49 -15.62
C LEU A 207 -5.62 11.64 -15.58
N ARG A 208 -5.25 11.11 -14.41
CA ARG A 208 -4.10 10.19 -14.31
C ARG A 208 -4.38 8.87 -15.04
N VAL A 209 -5.59 8.32 -14.92
CA VAL A 209 -5.98 7.11 -15.65
C VAL A 209 -5.92 7.33 -17.15
N ASP A 210 -6.41 8.48 -17.65
CA ASP A 210 -6.34 8.82 -19.07
C ASP A 210 -4.88 8.87 -19.56
N ARG A 211 -3.99 9.54 -18.80
CA ARG A 211 -2.54 9.58 -19.13
C ARG A 211 -1.86 8.21 -19.06
N MET A 212 -2.28 7.33 -18.15
CA MET A 212 -1.76 5.97 -18.09
C MET A 212 -2.15 5.17 -19.35
N LEU A 213 -3.36 5.34 -19.85
CA LEU A 213 -3.77 4.71 -21.11
C LEU A 213 -2.94 5.23 -22.30
N ASP A 214 -2.71 6.54 -22.37
CA ASP A 214 -1.86 7.15 -23.39
C ASP A 214 -0.40 6.67 -23.30
N ALA A 215 0.05 6.29 -22.08
CA ALA A 215 1.40 5.78 -21.80
C ALA A 215 1.55 4.26 -21.96
N GLY A 216 0.53 3.54 -22.43
CA GLY A 216 0.62 2.09 -22.69
C GLY A 216 0.10 1.20 -21.56
N LEU A 217 -0.73 1.72 -20.66
CA LEU A 217 -1.34 0.89 -19.58
C LEU A 217 -2.03 -0.36 -20.12
N LEU A 218 -2.66 -0.30 -21.30
CA LEU A 218 -3.39 -1.43 -21.85
C LEU A 218 -2.46 -2.60 -22.20
N ASP A 219 -1.27 -2.31 -22.73
CA ASP A 219 -0.26 -3.33 -23.07
C ASP A 219 0.30 -3.97 -21.79
N GLU A 220 0.58 -3.16 -20.77
CA GLU A 220 1.04 -3.65 -19.46
C GLU A 220 -0.06 -4.50 -18.78
N ALA A 221 -1.33 -4.08 -18.85
CA ALA A 221 -2.46 -4.84 -18.34
C ALA A 221 -2.67 -6.16 -19.11
N LYS A 222 -2.39 -6.19 -20.42
CA LYS A 222 -2.43 -7.40 -21.23
C LYS A 222 -1.35 -8.39 -20.82
N LEU A 223 -0.14 -7.93 -20.57
CA LEU A 223 0.95 -8.74 -20.02
C LEU A 223 0.54 -9.40 -18.70
N VAL A 224 -0.04 -8.63 -17.78
CA VAL A 224 -0.53 -9.15 -16.49
C VAL A 224 -1.67 -10.15 -16.70
N TYR A 225 -2.59 -9.89 -17.63
CA TYR A 225 -3.68 -10.81 -17.97
C TYR A 225 -3.17 -12.16 -18.50
N ASP A 226 -2.20 -12.14 -19.41
CA ASP A 226 -1.63 -13.35 -20.01
C ASP A 226 -0.90 -14.21 -18.96
N HIS A 227 -0.29 -13.56 -17.96
CA HIS A 227 0.43 -14.23 -16.87
C HIS A 227 -0.38 -14.31 -15.56
N ARG A 228 -1.71 -14.09 -15.56
CA ARG A 228 -2.52 -13.95 -14.34
C ARG A 228 -2.51 -15.14 -13.39
N GLN A 229 -2.12 -16.32 -13.88
CA GLN A 229 -1.98 -17.51 -13.05
C GLN A 229 -0.69 -17.51 -12.22
N THR A 230 0.37 -16.87 -12.70
CA THR A 230 1.67 -16.73 -12.05
C THR A 230 1.80 -15.38 -11.35
N TYR A 231 1.41 -14.28 -11.97
CA TYR A 231 1.42 -12.90 -11.42
C TYR A 231 0.26 -12.66 -10.45
N ARG A 232 0.10 -13.54 -9.45
CA ARG A 232 -1.08 -13.59 -8.57
C ARG A 232 -1.38 -12.27 -7.87
N THR A 233 -0.34 -11.56 -7.41
CA THR A 233 -0.49 -10.26 -6.74
C THR A 233 -0.84 -9.17 -7.74
N ALA A 234 -0.12 -9.07 -8.85
CA ALA A 234 -0.36 -8.08 -9.90
C ALA A 234 -1.74 -8.25 -10.54
N ALA A 235 -2.18 -9.51 -10.77
CA ALA A 235 -3.51 -9.81 -11.31
C ALA A 235 -4.67 -9.33 -10.43
N GLN A 236 -4.44 -9.03 -9.15
CA GLN A 236 -5.43 -8.44 -8.25
C GLN A 236 -5.28 -6.93 -8.07
N ALA A 237 -4.25 -6.34 -8.64
CA ALA A 237 -3.99 -4.92 -8.50
C ALA A 237 -5.01 -4.07 -9.30
N ILE A 238 -5.25 -2.87 -8.80
CA ILE A 238 -5.99 -1.84 -9.51
C ILE A 238 -5.08 -1.30 -10.63
N GLY A 239 -5.63 -1.21 -11.82
CA GLY A 239 -4.89 -0.84 -13.02
C GLY A 239 -4.83 -1.97 -14.04
N TYR A 240 -4.96 -3.23 -13.61
CA TYR A 240 -4.85 -4.38 -14.49
C TYR A 240 -6.15 -5.18 -14.58
N LYS A 241 -6.66 -5.66 -13.44
CA LYS A 241 -7.85 -6.54 -13.41
C LYS A 241 -9.11 -5.92 -14.00
N GLU A 242 -9.20 -4.59 -14.02
CA GLU A 242 -10.33 -3.89 -14.59
C GLU A 242 -10.42 -4.07 -16.12
N PHE A 243 -9.29 -4.40 -16.79
CA PHE A 243 -9.24 -4.66 -18.23
C PHE A 243 -9.42 -6.14 -18.61
N PHE A 244 -9.47 -7.06 -17.65
CA PHE A 244 -9.65 -8.49 -17.95
C PHE A 244 -10.93 -8.75 -18.75
N PRO A 245 -12.11 -8.17 -18.43
CA PRO A 245 -13.31 -8.32 -19.24
C PRO A 245 -13.17 -7.83 -20.69
N TYR A 246 -12.33 -6.82 -20.92
CA TYR A 246 -12.03 -6.35 -22.27
C TYR A 246 -11.23 -7.40 -23.06
N PHE A 247 -10.20 -7.99 -22.46
CA PHE A 247 -9.41 -9.06 -23.10
C PHE A 247 -10.21 -10.34 -23.32
N GLU A 248 -11.22 -10.59 -22.50
CA GLU A 248 -12.17 -11.71 -22.65
C GLU A 248 -13.30 -11.42 -23.63
N GLY A 249 -13.39 -10.22 -24.19
CA GLY A 249 -14.44 -9.81 -25.10
C GLY A 249 -15.83 -9.63 -24.46
N THR A 250 -15.88 -9.55 -23.12
CA THR A 250 -17.14 -9.45 -22.35
C THR A 250 -17.53 -8.02 -21.99
N ALA A 251 -16.62 -7.04 -22.13
CA ALA A 251 -16.89 -5.61 -21.92
C ALA A 251 -16.09 -4.74 -22.88
N PRO A 252 -16.62 -3.57 -23.30
CA PRO A 252 -15.89 -2.62 -24.12
C PRO A 252 -14.82 -1.87 -23.27
N LEU A 253 -13.78 -1.35 -23.94
CA LEU A 253 -12.66 -0.65 -23.32
C LEU A 253 -13.10 0.53 -22.44
N ASP A 254 -14.05 1.33 -22.93
CA ASP A 254 -14.55 2.51 -22.19
C ASP A 254 -15.18 2.10 -20.85
N ALA A 255 -15.92 1.00 -20.80
CA ALA A 255 -16.50 0.50 -19.57
C ALA A 255 -15.42 0.04 -18.57
N CYS A 256 -14.37 -0.60 -19.06
CA CYS A 256 -13.21 -1.01 -18.25
C CYS A 256 -12.44 0.20 -17.72
N THR A 257 -12.26 1.22 -18.54
CA THR A 257 -11.62 2.51 -18.18
C THR A 257 -12.40 3.22 -17.06
N GLU A 258 -13.72 3.36 -17.22
CA GLU A 258 -14.56 3.97 -16.17
C GLU A 258 -14.55 3.14 -14.89
N LYS A 259 -14.49 1.81 -14.99
CA LYS A 259 -14.32 0.92 -13.86
C LYS A 259 -13.01 1.16 -13.14
N LEU A 260 -11.91 1.34 -13.87
CA LEU A 260 -10.60 1.66 -13.31
C LEU A 260 -10.62 3.02 -12.59
N LYS A 261 -11.19 4.08 -13.20
CA LYS A 261 -11.37 5.39 -12.54
C LYS A 261 -12.13 5.24 -11.23
N GLN A 262 -13.25 4.51 -11.24
CA GLN A 262 -14.05 4.23 -10.04
C GLN A 262 -13.26 3.46 -8.97
N SER A 263 -12.53 2.40 -9.34
CA SER A 263 -11.70 1.59 -8.45
C SER A 263 -10.60 2.44 -7.79
N SER A 264 -9.97 3.32 -8.57
CA SER A 264 -8.93 4.25 -8.12
C SER A 264 -9.46 5.29 -7.15
N ARG A 265 -10.65 5.87 -7.41
CA ARG A 265 -11.33 6.77 -6.45
C ARG A 265 -11.68 6.07 -5.14
N ASN A 266 -12.16 4.83 -5.21
CA ASN A 266 -12.45 4.02 -4.02
C ASN A 266 -11.16 3.66 -3.25
N TYR A 267 -10.07 3.41 -3.96
CA TYR A 267 -8.76 3.17 -3.34
C TYR A 267 -8.25 4.41 -2.61
N ALA A 268 -8.29 5.57 -3.25
CA ALA A 268 -7.93 6.84 -2.63
C ALA A 268 -8.74 7.12 -1.35
N LYS A 269 -10.06 6.82 -1.36
CA LYS A 269 -10.90 6.91 -0.17
C LYS A 269 -10.43 5.99 0.96
N ARG A 270 -10.05 4.73 0.63
CA ARG A 270 -9.51 3.79 1.64
C ARG A 270 -8.18 4.27 2.21
N GLN A 271 -7.27 4.80 1.37
CA GLN A 271 -6.00 5.37 1.80
C GLN A 271 -6.21 6.54 2.77
N LEU A 272 -7.09 7.50 2.44
CA LEU A 272 -7.44 8.61 3.33
C LEU A 272 -8.03 8.13 4.65
N THR A 273 -8.95 7.17 4.60
CA THR A 273 -9.52 6.60 5.82
C THR A 273 -8.44 5.98 6.70
N TRP A 274 -7.51 5.23 6.10
CA TRP A 274 -6.39 4.63 6.84
C TRP A 274 -5.53 5.68 7.53
N PHE A 275 -5.01 6.65 6.75
CA PHE A 275 -4.10 7.66 7.30
C PHE A 275 -4.75 8.63 8.27
N ARG A 276 -6.07 8.85 8.19
CA ARG A 276 -6.82 9.64 9.17
C ARG A 276 -7.00 8.95 10.52
N HIS A 277 -6.91 7.60 10.55
CA HIS A 277 -6.90 6.83 11.79
C HIS A 277 -5.48 6.57 12.31
N MET A 278 -4.47 7.04 11.62
CA MET A 278 -3.08 6.94 12.04
C MET A 278 -2.71 8.17 12.86
N ASP A 279 -2.19 7.95 14.08
CA ASP A 279 -1.84 9.05 14.98
C ASP A 279 -0.67 9.89 14.47
N GLY A 280 -0.73 11.19 14.73
CA GLY A 280 0.39 12.10 14.51
C GLY A 280 0.64 12.51 13.06
N VAL A 281 -0.31 12.25 12.14
CA VAL A 281 -0.21 12.74 10.77
C VAL A 281 -0.46 14.24 10.71
N VAL A 282 0.52 14.99 10.22
CA VAL A 282 0.40 16.43 9.95
C VAL A 282 -0.11 16.61 8.52
N TRP A 283 -1.37 17.03 8.39
CA TRP A 283 -2.02 17.17 7.09
C TRP A 283 -1.65 18.48 6.41
N LEU A 284 -1.28 18.39 5.13
CA LEU A 284 -0.96 19.50 4.24
C LEU A 284 -1.94 19.53 3.07
N ASP A 285 -2.39 20.73 2.70
CA ASP A 285 -3.17 20.92 1.48
C ASP A 285 -2.28 20.75 0.25
N ALA A 286 -2.47 19.65 -0.49
CA ALA A 286 -1.73 19.35 -1.72
C ALA A 286 -1.97 20.38 -2.84
N SER A 287 -2.90 21.32 -2.67
CA SER A 287 -3.17 22.41 -3.63
C SER A 287 -2.55 23.73 -3.24
N ALA A 288 -2.03 23.85 -2.04
CA ALA A 288 -1.41 25.08 -1.58
C ALA A 288 -0.12 25.35 -2.36
N PRO A 289 0.10 26.58 -2.83
CA PRO A 289 1.30 26.92 -3.62
C PRO A 289 2.59 26.80 -2.79
N ASP A 290 2.49 26.89 -1.48
CA ASP A 290 3.58 26.82 -0.52
C ASP A 290 3.72 25.45 0.17
N VAL A 291 3.02 24.43 -0.28
CA VAL A 291 3.00 23.09 0.36
C VAL A 291 4.41 22.53 0.57
N THR A 292 5.28 22.66 -0.42
CA THR A 292 6.68 22.20 -0.32
C THR A 292 7.47 23.02 0.71
N ALA A 293 7.35 24.34 0.68
CA ALA A 293 8.02 25.22 1.65
C ALA A 293 7.57 24.91 3.09
N ARG A 294 6.27 24.67 3.28
CA ARG A 294 5.71 24.29 4.58
C ARG A 294 6.22 22.91 5.05
N ALA A 295 6.30 21.95 4.15
CA ALA A 295 6.84 20.61 4.45
C ALA A 295 8.33 20.71 4.85
N VAL A 296 9.13 21.48 4.12
CA VAL A 296 10.55 21.74 4.45
C VAL A 296 10.68 22.39 5.82
N GLN A 297 9.86 23.40 6.14
CA GLN A 297 9.88 24.05 7.45
C GLN A 297 9.58 23.04 8.58
N LEU A 298 8.50 22.27 8.47
CA LEU A 298 8.13 21.26 9.46
C LEU A 298 9.21 20.18 9.65
N THR A 299 9.85 19.78 8.56
CA THR A 299 10.95 18.81 8.60
C THR A 299 12.17 19.42 9.33
N ARG A 300 12.52 20.67 9.06
CA ARG A 300 13.61 21.37 9.75
C ARG A 300 13.34 21.48 11.25
N GLU A 301 12.12 21.89 11.63
CA GLU A 301 11.70 21.97 13.03
C GLU A 301 11.73 20.60 13.74
N PHE A 302 11.38 19.55 13.01
CA PHE A 302 11.44 18.18 13.52
C PHE A 302 12.88 17.73 13.73
N LEU A 303 13.77 17.96 12.77
CA LEU A 303 15.18 17.55 12.87
C LEU A 303 15.93 18.35 13.95
N ALA A 304 15.60 19.63 14.14
CA ALA A 304 16.23 20.47 15.17
C ALA A 304 15.89 20.06 16.62
N LYS A 305 14.85 19.30 16.83
CA LYS A 305 14.45 18.81 18.17
C LYS A 305 15.16 17.50 18.57
N GLY A 306 16.14 17.08 17.81
CA GLY A 306 17.09 16.03 18.10
C GLY A 306 16.61 14.68 17.93
#